data_aef20df1ad00facfaf6e609c3da5ef48
#
_entry.id   aef20df1ad00facfaf6e609c3da5ef48
#
_cell.length_a   1.000
_cell.length_b   1.000
_cell.length_c   1.000
_cell.angle_alpha   90.00
_cell.angle_beta   90.00
_cell.angle_gamma   90.00
#
_symmetry.space_group_name_H-M   'P 1'
#
loop_
_entity.id
_entity.type
_entity.pdbx_description
1 polymer ?
#
loop_
_entity_poly.entity_id
_entity_poly.type
_entity_poly.pdbx_seq_one_letter_code
_entity_poly.pdbx_strand_id
1 'polypeptide(L)'
;MAAPKRIALVTGAGSGIGRQITLALLREGYGVALAGRRQDALDETVQLAGEQGANALAAATDVTDPVSVKNLFAQTKERFGRLDLLFNNAGIFAPPVSLEELSVEQWKSAVDINLTGAFLCTQEAFRIMKEQSPRGGRIINNGSISAHAPRPFSASYTATKHAITGLTKATSLDGRAYDIACGQIDIGNAATDMTTLMKKGTLQADMSTKVEPTMDAGHVARAILYMDSLPLEANVQFMTVMATKMPYIGRG
;
A
#
# COMPACT_ATOMS: atom_id res chain seq x y z
N MET A 1 16.91 -22.35 -9.23
CA MET A 1 16.99 -20.94 -8.76
C MET A 1 17.31 -20.93 -7.27
N ALA A 2 18.10 -19.97 -6.77
CA ALA A 2 18.33 -19.83 -5.33
C ALA A 2 17.00 -19.47 -4.63
N ALA A 3 16.83 -19.91 -3.38
CA ALA A 3 15.65 -19.53 -2.58
C ALA A 3 15.61 -17.99 -2.38
N PRO A 4 14.42 -17.37 -2.38
CA PRO A 4 14.29 -15.95 -2.14
C PRO A 4 14.90 -15.56 -0.78
N LYS A 5 15.60 -14.41 -0.74
CA LYS A 5 16.25 -13.91 0.49
C LYS A 5 15.25 -13.44 1.53
N ARG A 6 14.13 -12.85 1.10
CA ARG A 6 13.05 -12.31 1.93
C ARG A 6 11.73 -12.47 1.20
N ILE A 7 10.63 -12.49 1.94
CA ILE A 7 9.29 -12.69 1.40
C ILE A 7 8.46 -11.44 1.66
N ALA A 8 7.87 -10.91 0.60
CA ALA A 8 6.97 -9.77 0.65
C ALA A 8 5.55 -10.13 0.21
N LEU A 9 4.56 -9.43 0.74
CA LEU A 9 3.19 -9.44 0.27
C LEU A 9 2.77 -8.00 -0.07
N VAL A 10 2.27 -7.80 -1.29
CA VAL A 10 1.83 -6.48 -1.77
C VAL A 10 0.36 -6.54 -2.14
N THR A 11 -0.48 -5.74 -1.49
CA THR A 11 -1.90 -5.62 -1.86
C THR A 11 -2.08 -4.55 -2.94
N GLY A 12 -3.06 -4.74 -3.84
CA GLY A 12 -3.24 -3.86 -5.00
C GLY A 12 -2.09 -3.94 -6.01
N ALA A 13 -1.47 -5.13 -6.15
CA ALA A 13 -0.25 -5.35 -6.93
C ALA A 13 -0.45 -5.41 -8.45
N GLY A 14 -1.68 -5.43 -8.95
CA GLY A 14 -1.99 -5.56 -10.38
C GLY A 14 -1.81 -4.28 -11.20
N SER A 15 -1.57 -3.11 -10.59
CA SER A 15 -1.41 -1.84 -11.32
C SER A 15 -0.68 -0.78 -10.48
N GLY A 16 -0.34 0.33 -11.11
CA GLY A 16 0.13 1.55 -10.45
C GLY A 16 1.31 1.33 -9.49
N ILE A 17 1.22 1.90 -8.30
CA ILE A 17 2.26 1.85 -7.26
C ILE A 17 2.53 0.41 -6.83
N GLY A 18 1.48 -0.39 -6.61
CA GLY A 18 1.63 -1.79 -6.19
C GLY A 18 2.41 -2.63 -7.20
N ARG A 19 2.13 -2.47 -8.50
CA ARG A 19 2.89 -3.12 -9.59
C ARG A 19 4.37 -2.70 -9.56
N GLN A 20 4.65 -1.41 -9.48
CA GLN A 20 6.03 -0.89 -9.47
C GLN A 20 6.84 -1.41 -8.27
N ILE A 21 6.21 -1.46 -7.09
CA ILE A 21 6.85 -2.01 -5.88
C ILE A 21 7.08 -3.52 -6.03
N THR A 22 6.10 -4.26 -6.53
CA THR A 22 6.25 -5.71 -6.79
C THR A 22 7.43 -5.99 -7.71
N LEU A 23 7.52 -5.28 -8.83
CA LEU A 23 8.61 -5.44 -9.78
C LEU A 23 9.97 -5.07 -9.17
N ALA A 24 10.03 -4.03 -8.35
CA ALA A 24 11.24 -3.64 -7.66
C ALA A 24 11.69 -4.70 -6.63
N LEU A 25 10.77 -5.22 -5.82
CA LEU A 25 11.06 -6.27 -4.84
C LEU A 25 11.54 -7.56 -5.52
N LEU A 26 10.90 -7.99 -6.62
CA LEU A 26 11.33 -9.17 -7.39
C LEU A 26 12.75 -8.99 -7.95
N ARG A 27 13.11 -7.79 -8.45
CA ARG A 27 14.48 -7.48 -8.94
C ARG A 27 15.52 -7.56 -7.83
N GLU A 28 15.16 -7.22 -6.59
CA GLU A 28 16.03 -7.32 -5.41
C GLU A 28 16.11 -8.76 -4.85
N GLY A 29 15.45 -9.73 -5.49
CA GLY A 29 15.49 -11.16 -5.14
C GLY A 29 14.52 -11.57 -4.03
N TYR A 30 13.46 -10.79 -3.80
CA TYR A 30 12.37 -11.20 -2.93
C TYR A 30 11.50 -12.28 -3.58
N GLY A 31 10.92 -13.16 -2.76
CA GLY A 31 9.67 -13.85 -3.11
C GLY A 31 8.50 -12.89 -2.83
N VAL A 32 7.59 -12.75 -3.78
CA VAL A 32 6.50 -11.77 -3.63
C VAL A 32 5.14 -12.41 -3.86
N ALA A 33 4.25 -12.32 -2.87
CA ALA A 33 2.83 -12.58 -3.03
C ALA A 33 2.13 -11.29 -3.52
N LEU A 34 1.49 -11.39 -4.68
CA LEU A 34 0.75 -10.32 -5.33
C LEU A 34 -0.74 -10.50 -5.07
N ALA A 35 -1.38 -9.56 -4.40
CA ALA A 35 -2.80 -9.60 -4.12
C ALA A 35 -3.57 -8.49 -4.84
N GLY A 36 -4.73 -8.82 -5.36
CA GLY A 36 -5.64 -7.91 -6.04
C GLY A 36 -6.85 -8.67 -6.58
N ARG A 37 -7.94 -7.97 -6.89
CA ARG A 37 -9.19 -8.62 -7.33
C ARG A 37 -9.13 -9.23 -8.73
N ARG A 38 -8.29 -8.69 -9.62
CA ARG A 38 -8.20 -9.09 -11.03
C ARG A 38 -6.98 -9.97 -11.25
N GLN A 39 -7.21 -11.26 -11.49
CA GLN A 39 -6.14 -12.23 -11.73
C GLN A 39 -5.32 -11.86 -12.97
N ASP A 40 -5.96 -11.46 -14.06
CA ASP A 40 -5.31 -11.03 -15.31
C ASP A 40 -4.27 -9.92 -15.10
N ALA A 41 -4.61 -8.91 -14.28
CA ALA A 41 -3.70 -7.81 -13.98
C ALA A 41 -2.52 -8.23 -13.07
N LEU A 42 -2.72 -9.22 -12.20
CA LEU A 42 -1.65 -9.83 -11.41
C LEU A 42 -0.72 -10.66 -12.30
N ASP A 43 -1.28 -11.47 -13.20
CA ASP A 43 -0.53 -12.29 -14.14
C ASP A 43 0.31 -11.41 -15.10
N GLU A 44 -0.25 -10.29 -15.56
CA GLU A 44 0.50 -9.29 -16.33
C GLU A 44 1.69 -8.74 -15.53
N THR A 45 1.50 -8.46 -14.23
CA THR A 45 2.59 -8.00 -13.36
C THR A 45 3.69 -9.06 -13.22
N VAL A 46 3.33 -10.34 -13.11
CA VAL A 46 4.27 -11.46 -13.08
C VAL A 46 5.03 -11.56 -14.41
N GLN A 47 4.34 -11.45 -15.54
CA GLN A 47 4.96 -11.47 -16.87
C GLN A 47 5.98 -10.34 -17.06
N LEU A 48 5.64 -9.12 -16.60
CA LEU A 48 6.54 -7.97 -16.64
C LEU A 48 7.82 -8.14 -15.79
N ALA A 49 7.81 -9.04 -14.81
CA ALA A 49 8.98 -9.38 -14.02
C ALA A 49 9.97 -10.30 -14.76
N GLY A 50 9.59 -10.87 -15.92
CA GLY A 50 10.44 -11.78 -16.69
C GLY A 50 10.85 -13.00 -15.87
N GLU A 51 12.14 -13.34 -15.86
CA GLU A 51 12.66 -14.49 -15.12
C GLU A 51 12.42 -14.41 -13.61
N GLN A 52 12.41 -13.20 -13.03
CA GLN A 52 12.13 -12.99 -11.61
C GLN A 52 10.68 -13.35 -11.23
N GLY A 53 9.78 -13.40 -12.21
CA GLY A 53 8.39 -13.83 -12.03
C GLY A 53 8.26 -15.25 -11.45
N ALA A 54 9.27 -16.11 -11.57
CA ALA A 54 9.29 -17.44 -10.93
C ALA A 54 9.26 -17.36 -9.38
N ASN A 55 9.64 -16.24 -8.79
CA ASN A 55 9.56 -15.96 -7.35
C ASN A 55 8.25 -15.23 -6.95
N ALA A 56 7.28 -15.14 -7.85
CA ALA A 56 6.00 -14.51 -7.61
C ALA A 56 4.90 -15.54 -7.29
N LEU A 57 3.93 -15.13 -6.49
CA LEU A 57 2.66 -15.82 -6.24
C LEU A 57 1.53 -14.84 -6.52
N ALA A 58 0.82 -14.98 -7.63
CA ALA A 58 -0.34 -14.17 -7.95
C ALA A 58 -1.60 -14.80 -7.34
N ALA A 59 -2.29 -14.08 -6.45
CA ALA A 59 -3.47 -14.55 -5.74
C ALA A 59 -4.64 -13.54 -5.87
N ALA A 60 -5.69 -13.92 -6.60
CA ALA A 60 -6.91 -13.12 -6.67
C ALA A 60 -7.50 -12.97 -5.28
N THR A 61 -7.58 -11.73 -4.78
CA THR A 61 -7.96 -11.45 -3.40
C THR A 61 -8.81 -10.19 -3.32
N ASP A 62 -9.94 -10.28 -2.63
CA ASP A 62 -10.67 -9.12 -2.15
C ASP A 62 -10.26 -8.84 -0.71
N VAL A 63 -9.58 -7.71 -0.49
CA VAL A 63 -9.12 -7.31 0.85
C VAL A 63 -10.26 -6.98 1.81
N THR A 64 -11.49 -6.78 1.31
CA THR A 64 -12.66 -6.51 2.14
C THR A 64 -13.31 -7.79 2.69
N ASP A 65 -12.94 -8.96 2.15
CA ASP A 65 -13.43 -10.27 2.59
C ASP A 65 -12.40 -10.96 3.51
N PRO A 66 -12.72 -11.17 4.80
CA PRO A 66 -11.82 -11.84 5.73
C PRO A 66 -11.41 -13.26 5.32
N VAL A 67 -12.29 -13.99 4.60
CA VAL A 67 -11.99 -15.34 4.12
C VAL A 67 -10.99 -15.29 2.98
N SER A 68 -11.19 -14.36 2.03
CA SER A 68 -10.26 -14.13 0.93
C SER A 68 -8.86 -13.74 1.44
N VAL A 69 -8.80 -12.84 2.43
CA VAL A 69 -7.54 -12.43 3.07
C VAL A 69 -6.86 -13.61 3.76
N LYS A 70 -7.58 -14.41 4.56
CA LYS A 70 -7.03 -15.62 5.18
C LYS A 70 -6.41 -16.59 4.17
N ASN A 71 -7.11 -16.81 3.06
CA ASN A 71 -6.65 -17.71 2.00
C ASN A 71 -5.36 -17.17 1.35
N LEU A 72 -5.25 -15.86 1.11
CA LEU A 72 -4.04 -15.22 0.60
C LEU A 72 -2.82 -15.50 1.51
N PHE A 73 -2.99 -15.28 2.82
CA PHE A 73 -1.89 -15.46 3.77
C PHE A 73 -1.54 -16.95 3.96
N ALA A 74 -2.53 -17.85 3.89
CA ALA A 74 -2.29 -19.30 3.91
C ALA A 74 -1.47 -19.73 2.69
N GLN A 75 -1.83 -19.31 1.47
CA GLN A 75 -1.07 -19.59 0.25
C GLN A 75 0.35 -18.99 0.31
N THR A 76 0.50 -17.78 0.88
CA THR A 76 1.80 -17.14 1.06
C THR A 76 2.69 -17.99 1.99
N LYS A 77 2.14 -18.46 3.13
CA LYS A 77 2.84 -19.32 4.09
C LYS A 77 3.18 -20.69 3.47
N GLU A 78 2.27 -21.29 2.74
CA GLU A 78 2.48 -22.56 2.04
C GLU A 78 3.59 -22.45 0.99
N ARG A 79 3.58 -21.39 0.18
CA ARG A 79 4.54 -21.18 -0.93
C ARG A 79 5.93 -20.82 -0.46
N PHE A 80 6.04 -19.97 0.58
CA PHE A 80 7.30 -19.34 0.98
C PHE A 80 7.75 -19.65 2.42
N GLY A 81 6.86 -20.18 3.26
CA GLY A 81 7.16 -20.54 4.65
C GLY A 81 7.15 -19.39 5.65
N ARG A 82 7.23 -18.12 5.19
CA ARG A 82 7.35 -16.93 6.02
C ARG A 82 6.82 -15.66 5.35
N LEU A 83 6.77 -14.58 6.11
CA LEU A 83 6.48 -13.23 5.60
C LEU A 83 7.38 -12.21 6.29
N ASP A 84 8.21 -11.49 5.54
CA ASP A 84 9.15 -10.50 6.06
C ASP A 84 8.66 -9.05 5.87
N LEU A 85 7.88 -8.80 4.80
CA LEU A 85 7.32 -7.49 4.48
C LEU A 85 5.86 -7.60 4.06
N LEU A 86 4.97 -6.86 4.71
CA LEU A 86 3.63 -6.56 4.21
C LEU A 86 3.59 -5.11 3.74
N PHE A 87 3.21 -4.88 2.49
CA PHE A 87 2.85 -3.55 1.99
C PHE A 87 1.35 -3.45 1.74
N ASN A 88 0.64 -2.79 2.65
CA ASN A 88 -0.78 -2.47 2.53
C ASN A 88 -0.97 -1.31 1.57
N ASN A 89 -1.21 -1.64 0.28
CA ASN A 89 -1.34 -0.65 -0.78
C ASN A 89 -2.72 -0.61 -1.44
N ALA A 90 -3.51 -1.68 -1.33
CA ALA A 90 -4.86 -1.68 -1.89
C ALA A 90 -5.65 -0.46 -1.41
N GLY A 91 -6.25 0.27 -2.35
CA GLY A 91 -7.01 1.47 -2.03
C GLY A 91 -7.71 2.05 -3.26
N ILE A 92 -8.73 2.84 -3.01
CA ILE A 92 -9.49 3.57 -4.03
C ILE A 92 -9.64 5.04 -3.65
N PHE A 93 -9.81 5.90 -4.66
CA PHE A 93 -10.42 7.21 -4.48
C PHE A 93 -11.93 7.07 -4.56
N ALA A 94 -12.67 7.73 -3.68
CA ALA A 94 -14.09 7.94 -3.89
C ALA A 94 -14.30 9.00 -4.98
N PRO A 95 -15.45 9.00 -5.67
CA PRO A 95 -15.80 10.09 -6.57
C PRO A 95 -15.73 11.44 -5.85
N PRO A 96 -15.20 12.50 -6.50
CA PRO A 96 -15.12 13.83 -5.92
C PRO A 96 -16.51 14.49 -5.96
N VAL A 97 -17.28 14.30 -4.89
CA VAL A 97 -18.63 14.87 -4.70
C VAL A 97 -18.66 15.70 -3.44
N SER A 98 -19.59 16.66 -3.35
CA SER A 98 -19.82 17.42 -2.13
C SER A 98 -20.21 16.51 -0.97
N LEU A 99 -20.01 16.97 0.26
CA LEU A 99 -20.15 16.10 1.44
C LEU A 99 -21.58 15.55 1.57
N GLU A 100 -22.59 16.37 1.29
CA GLU A 100 -24.01 16.02 1.34
C GLU A 100 -24.44 15.06 0.22
N GLU A 101 -23.70 15.02 -0.89
CA GLU A 101 -23.96 14.13 -2.02
C GLU A 101 -23.19 12.79 -1.93
N LEU A 102 -22.27 12.66 -0.97
CA LEU A 102 -21.50 11.43 -0.78
C LEU A 102 -22.43 10.33 -0.23
N SER A 103 -22.71 9.32 -1.03
CA SER A 103 -23.59 8.22 -0.58
C SER A 103 -22.94 7.37 0.51
N VAL A 104 -23.78 6.74 1.34
CA VAL A 104 -23.33 5.81 2.38
C VAL A 104 -22.55 4.63 1.79
N GLU A 105 -22.94 4.15 0.61
CA GLU A 105 -22.28 3.06 -0.10
C GLU A 105 -20.87 3.47 -0.57
N GLN A 106 -20.73 4.69 -1.10
CA GLN A 106 -19.42 5.24 -1.49
C GLN A 106 -18.50 5.42 -0.28
N TRP A 107 -19.05 5.93 0.84
CA TRP A 107 -18.35 6.03 2.11
C TRP A 107 -17.87 4.65 2.60
N LYS A 108 -18.79 3.68 2.70
CA LYS A 108 -18.49 2.31 3.15
C LYS A 108 -17.44 1.65 2.26
N SER A 109 -17.59 1.75 0.94
CA SER A 109 -16.61 1.18 0.00
C SER A 109 -15.19 1.73 0.23
N ALA A 110 -15.05 3.04 0.48
CA ALA A 110 -13.76 3.62 0.79
C ALA A 110 -13.21 3.11 2.14
N VAL A 111 -14.05 3.01 3.18
CA VAL A 111 -13.66 2.48 4.49
C VAL A 111 -13.26 1.01 4.39
N ASP A 112 -14.06 0.19 3.73
CA ASP A 112 -13.84 -1.25 3.62
C ASP A 112 -12.53 -1.57 2.89
N ILE A 113 -12.25 -0.88 1.79
CA ILE A 113 -11.03 -1.14 1.02
C ILE A 113 -9.81 -0.48 1.65
N ASN A 114 -9.87 0.83 1.95
CA ASN A 114 -8.69 1.60 2.34
C ASN A 114 -8.27 1.36 3.80
N LEU A 115 -9.21 1.00 4.68
CA LEU A 115 -8.97 0.87 6.12
C LEU A 115 -9.19 -0.56 6.61
N THR A 116 -10.39 -1.13 6.43
CA THR A 116 -10.71 -2.48 6.91
C THR A 116 -9.81 -3.51 6.23
N GLY A 117 -9.57 -3.39 4.92
CA GLY A 117 -8.67 -4.27 4.18
C GLY A 117 -7.22 -4.24 4.71
N ALA A 118 -6.70 -3.05 5.01
CA ALA A 118 -5.37 -2.91 5.61
C ALA A 118 -5.33 -3.53 7.01
N PHE A 119 -6.37 -3.37 7.81
CA PHE A 119 -6.50 -4.01 9.13
C PHE A 119 -6.50 -5.54 9.02
N LEU A 120 -7.32 -6.12 8.15
CA LEU A 120 -7.40 -7.58 7.97
C LEU A 120 -6.05 -8.17 7.53
N CYS A 121 -5.38 -7.54 6.55
CA CYS A 121 -4.05 -7.97 6.12
C CYS A 121 -3.02 -7.84 7.24
N THR A 122 -3.05 -6.75 8.01
CA THR A 122 -2.18 -6.56 9.18
C THR A 122 -2.39 -7.65 10.23
N GLN A 123 -3.65 -8.03 10.51
CA GLN A 123 -3.98 -9.08 11.47
C GLN A 123 -3.38 -10.44 11.05
N GLU A 124 -3.51 -10.83 9.79
CA GLU A 124 -2.95 -12.10 9.30
C GLU A 124 -1.40 -12.06 9.24
N ALA A 125 -0.82 -10.90 8.86
CA ALA A 125 0.63 -10.72 8.91
C ALA A 125 1.19 -10.90 10.32
N PHE A 126 0.52 -10.32 11.33
CA PHE A 126 0.89 -10.52 12.74
C PHE A 126 0.92 -11.99 13.14
N ARG A 127 -0.08 -12.80 12.72
CA ARG A 127 -0.12 -14.23 13.03
C ARG A 127 1.12 -14.96 12.49
N ILE A 128 1.49 -14.71 11.24
CA ILE A 128 2.67 -15.33 10.63
C ILE A 128 3.96 -14.80 11.29
N MET A 129 4.12 -13.48 11.39
CA MET A 129 5.36 -12.83 11.86
C MET A 129 5.67 -13.15 13.33
N LYS A 130 4.66 -13.43 14.15
CA LYS A 130 4.83 -13.86 15.54
C LYS A 130 5.31 -15.29 15.68
N GLU A 131 4.88 -16.17 14.79
CA GLU A 131 5.11 -17.63 14.87
C GLU A 131 6.33 -18.08 14.08
N GLN A 132 6.78 -17.33 13.07
CA GLN A 132 7.89 -17.71 12.20
C GLN A 132 9.26 -17.66 12.91
N SER A 133 10.26 -18.37 12.35
CA SER A 133 11.64 -18.32 12.81
C SER A 133 12.58 -17.92 11.65
N PRO A 134 13.43 -16.89 11.82
CA PRO A 134 13.40 -15.93 12.91
C PRO A 134 12.08 -15.16 12.98
N ARG A 135 11.67 -14.78 14.19
CA ARG A 135 10.45 -14.03 14.47
C ARG A 135 10.56 -12.60 13.96
N GLY A 136 9.42 -11.96 13.75
CA GLY A 136 9.33 -10.55 13.37
C GLY A 136 9.13 -10.31 11.88
N GLY A 137 9.06 -9.06 11.51
CA GLY A 137 8.83 -8.61 10.13
C GLY A 137 8.50 -7.13 10.09
N ARG A 138 8.23 -6.62 8.89
CA ARG A 138 7.90 -5.21 8.68
C ARG A 138 6.54 -5.07 7.99
N ILE A 139 5.74 -4.12 8.48
CA ILE A 139 4.48 -3.72 7.87
C ILE A 139 4.63 -2.26 7.44
N ILE A 140 4.33 -1.97 6.18
CA ILE A 140 4.32 -0.60 5.66
C ILE A 140 2.92 -0.31 5.13
N ASN A 141 2.30 0.74 5.65
CA ASN A 141 1.00 1.18 5.21
C ASN A 141 1.13 2.30 4.16
N ASN A 142 0.39 2.19 3.07
CA ASN A 142 0.26 3.24 2.08
C ASN A 142 -0.67 4.33 2.62
N GLY A 143 -0.06 5.37 3.16
CA GLY A 143 -0.72 6.60 3.56
C GLY A 143 -1.02 7.53 2.38
N SER A 144 -1.05 8.81 2.66
CA SER A 144 -1.17 9.86 1.66
C SER A 144 -0.89 11.20 2.34
N ILE A 145 -0.44 12.19 1.57
CA ILE A 145 -0.44 13.58 2.02
C ILE A 145 -1.86 14.05 2.44
N SER A 146 -2.92 13.38 1.96
CA SER A 146 -4.30 13.63 2.40
C SER A 146 -4.57 13.21 3.86
N ALA A 147 -3.62 12.50 4.50
CA ALA A 147 -3.64 12.28 5.95
C ALA A 147 -3.26 13.55 6.75
N HIS A 148 -2.83 14.62 6.07
CA HIS A 148 -2.38 15.87 6.68
C HIS A 148 -3.12 17.08 6.11
N ALA A 149 -3.26 17.16 4.77
CA ALA A 149 -3.89 18.26 4.07
C ALA A 149 -4.90 17.72 3.04
N PRO A 150 -6.22 17.83 3.31
CA PRO A 150 -7.25 17.32 2.42
C PRO A 150 -7.36 18.14 1.12
N ARG A 151 -8.02 17.54 0.13
CA ARG A 151 -8.52 18.24 -1.05
C ARG A 151 -10.02 18.44 -0.93
N PRO A 152 -10.61 19.42 -1.63
CA PRO A 152 -12.06 19.50 -1.73
C PRO A 152 -12.66 18.18 -2.23
N PHE A 153 -13.86 17.86 -1.79
CA PHE A 153 -14.63 16.68 -2.20
C PHE A 153 -13.93 15.34 -1.99
N SER A 154 -13.13 15.22 -0.94
CA SER A 154 -12.35 13.99 -0.65
C SER A 154 -12.65 13.40 0.74
N ALA A 155 -13.83 13.63 1.29
CA ALA A 155 -14.14 13.31 2.69
C ALA A 155 -13.83 11.88 3.08
N SER A 156 -14.34 10.87 2.33
CA SER A 156 -14.12 9.45 2.65
C SER A 156 -12.65 9.03 2.50
N TYR A 157 -11.98 9.50 1.43
CA TYR A 157 -10.57 9.22 1.23
C TYR A 157 -9.70 9.85 2.32
N THR A 158 -9.94 11.13 2.61
CA THR A 158 -9.23 11.86 3.68
C THR A 158 -9.42 11.19 5.04
N ALA A 159 -10.67 10.84 5.40
CA ALA A 159 -10.96 10.16 6.66
C ALA A 159 -10.22 8.81 6.76
N THR A 160 -10.24 7.99 5.69
CA THR A 160 -9.54 6.70 5.71
C THR A 160 -8.02 6.86 5.82
N LYS A 161 -7.42 7.87 5.17
CA LYS A 161 -5.96 8.11 5.24
C LYS A 161 -5.52 8.65 6.61
N HIS A 162 -6.34 9.44 7.29
CA HIS A 162 -6.12 9.79 8.70
C HIS A 162 -6.24 8.55 9.61
N ALA A 163 -7.23 7.69 9.38
CA ALA A 163 -7.42 6.46 10.15
C ALA A 163 -6.25 5.48 9.98
N ILE A 164 -5.66 5.36 8.78
CA ILE A 164 -4.44 4.58 8.54
C ILE A 164 -3.28 5.08 9.41
N THR A 165 -3.16 6.38 9.65
CA THR A 165 -2.14 6.92 10.58
C THR A 165 -2.36 6.41 12.00
N GLY A 166 -3.61 6.33 12.48
CA GLY A 166 -3.96 5.74 13.76
C GLY A 166 -3.63 4.24 13.81
N LEU A 167 -4.03 3.49 12.78
CA LEU A 167 -3.73 2.06 12.65
C LEU A 167 -2.22 1.80 12.66
N THR A 168 -1.44 2.60 11.93
CA THR A 168 0.04 2.48 11.90
C THR A 168 0.65 2.64 13.29
N LYS A 169 0.22 3.64 14.04
CA LYS A 169 0.71 3.90 15.41
C LYS A 169 0.37 2.75 16.37
N ALA A 170 -0.88 2.27 16.35
CA ALA A 170 -1.33 1.14 17.16
C ALA A 170 -0.56 -0.14 16.81
N THR A 171 -0.47 -0.47 15.51
CA THR A 171 0.28 -1.63 15.01
C THR A 171 1.76 -1.57 15.42
N SER A 172 2.39 -0.39 15.35
CA SER A 172 3.79 -0.20 15.77
C SER A 172 3.96 -0.44 17.28
N LEU A 173 2.99 -0.05 18.10
CA LEU A 173 3.03 -0.29 19.55
C LEU A 173 2.86 -1.77 19.87
N ASP A 174 1.85 -2.41 19.30
CA ASP A 174 1.49 -3.82 19.57
C ASP A 174 2.56 -4.78 19.02
N GLY A 175 3.28 -4.37 17.96
CA GLY A 175 4.34 -5.16 17.31
C GLY A 175 5.64 -5.28 18.10
N ARG A 176 5.91 -4.36 19.03
CA ARG A 176 7.21 -4.26 19.75
C ARG A 176 7.63 -5.55 20.44
N ALA A 177 6.71 -6.22 21.10
CA ALA A 177 6.99 -7.48 21.82
C ALA A 177 7.33 -8.65 20.88
N TYR A 178 7.15 -8.50 19.58
CA TYR A 178 7.26 -9.56 18.57
C TYR A 178 8.25 -9.25 17.46
N ASP A 179 9.05 -8.20 17.60
CA ASP A 179 9.99 -7.72 16.57
C ASP A 179 9.27 -7.37 15.25
N ILE A 180 8.03 -6.87 15.34
CA ILE A 180 7.25 -6.41 14.19
C ILE A 180 7.32 -4.88 14.14
N ALA A 181 8.02 -4.38 13.12
CA ALA A 181 8.09 -2.95 12.84
C ALA A 181 6.89 -2.53 11.98
N CYS A 182 6.27 -1.40 12.29
CA CYS A 182 5.22 -0.82 11.44
C CYS A 182 5.52 0.64 11.14
N GLY A 183 5.46 1.00 9.86
CA GLY A 183 5.62 2.36 9.38
C GLY A 183 4.59 2.72 8.31
N GLN A 184 4.59 4.00 7.93
CA GLN A 184 3.68 4.54 6.91
C GLN A 184 4.47 5.37 5.91
N ILE A 185 4.12 5.23 4.64
CA ILE A 185 4.60 6.12 3.58
C ILE A 185 3.46 6.98 3.08
N ASP A 186 3.59 8.31 3.21
CA ASP A 186 2.63 9.28 2.72
C ASP A 186 3.04 9.72 1.31
N ILE A 187 2.23 9.34 0.32
CA ILE A 187 2.55 9.54 -1.09
C ILE A 187 1.76 10.73 -1.63
N GLY A 188 2.48 11.63 -2.33
CA GLY A 188 1.88 12.75 -3.04
C GLY A 188 2.14 12.68 -4.55
N ASN A 189 1.07 12.69 -5.36
CA ASN A 189 1.06 12.80 -6.81
C ASN A 189 2.05 11.86 -7.55
N ALA A 190 2.07 10.56 -7.23
CA ALA A 190 2.76 9.57 -8.05
C ALA A 190 2.01 9.34 -9.38
N ALA A 191 2.73 9.30 -10.50
CA ALA A 191 2.15 9.05 -11.82
C ALA A 191 1.71 7.58 -11.94
N THR A 192 0.40 7.37 -12.00
CA THR A 192 -0.26 6.06 -12.15
C THR A 192 -1.54 6.25 -12.96
N ASP A 193 -2.19 5.17 -13.36
CA ASP A 193 -3.50 5.23 -14.02
C ASP A 193 -4.53 5.94 -13.13
N MET A 194 -4.47 5.70 -11.83
CA MET A 194 -5.34 6.35 -10.82
C MET A 194 -5.17 7.88 -10.79
N THR A 195 -3.96 8.39 -11.08
CA THR A 195 -3.65 9.83 -11.09
C THR A 195 -3.72 10.45 -12.48
N THR A 196 -4.11 9.70 -13.52
CA THR A 196 -4.23 10.21 -14.89
C THR A 196 -5.22 11.39 -14.98
N LEU A 197 -6.28 11.37 -14.18
CA LEU A 197 -7.23 12.49 -14.07
C LEU A 197 -6.56 13.77 -13.55
N MET A 198 -5.53 13.68 -12.72
CA MET A 198 -4.79 14.84 -12.21
C MET A 198 -4.04 15.59 -13.31
N LYS A 199 -3.69 14.92 -14.43
CA LYS A 199 -3.12 15.56 -15.61
C LYS A 199 -4.10 16.50 -16.32
N LYS A 200 -5.42 16.31 -16.11
CA LYS A 200 -6.47 17.18 -16.63
C LYS A 200 -6.77 18.36 -15.71
N GLY A 201 -6.26 18.33 -14.49
CA GLY A 201 -6.45 19.32 -13.45
C GLY A 201 -7.07 18.73 -12.18
N THR A 202 -6.68 19.31 -11.06
CA THR A 202 -7.16 18.94 -9.72
C THR A 202 -7.76 20.16 -9.07
N LEU A 203 -8.90 19.99 -8.43
CA LEU A 203 -9.59 21.06 -7.70
C LEU A 203 -8.71 21.53 -6.53
N GLN A 204 -8.53 22.83 -6.42
CA GLN A 204 -7.77 23.49 -5.36
C GLN A 204 -8.69 23.98 -4.24
N ALA A 205 -8.10 24.40 -3.11
CA ALA A 205 -8.86 24.93 -1.97
C ALA A 205 -9.71 26.18 -2.31
N ASP A 206 -9.26 26.98 -3.29
CA ASP A 206 -9.96 28.15 -3.81
C ASP A 206 -11.02 27.81 -4.89
N MET A 207 -11.34 26.50 -5.03
CA MET A 207 -12.24 25.94 -6.04
C MET A 207 -11.78 26.12 -7.50
N SER A 208 -10.60 26.66 -7.75
CA SER A 208 -9.98 26.66 -9.08
C SER A 208 -9.48 25.26 -9.46
N THR A 209 -9.34 24.99 -10.76
CA THR A 209 -8.74 23.74 -11.24
C THR A 209 -7.33 24.02 -11.76
N LYS A 210 -6.33 23.28 -11.25
CA LYS A 210 -4.92 23.40 -11.67
C LYS A 210 -4.32 22.04 -11.96
N VAL A 211 -3.48 21.97 -13.01
CA VAL A 211 -2.66 20.79 -13.26
C VAL A 211 -1.54 20.77 -12.22
N GLU A 212 -1.42 19.65 -11.52
CA GLU A 212 -0.38 19.46 -10.52
C GLU A 212 0.74 18.57 -11.03
N PRO A 213 2.01 18.89 -10.72
CA PRO A 213 3.13 18.03 -11.01
C PRO A 213 3.00 16.64 -10.38
N THR A 214 3.49 15.63 -11.11
CA THR A 214 3.56 14.24 -10.66
C THR A 214 5.02 13.78 -10.64
N MET A 215 5.31 12.74 -9.87
CA MET A 215 6.60 12.04 -9.86
C MET A 215 6.45 10.62 -10.39
N ASP A 216 7.53 10.02 -10.85
CA ASP A 216 7.57 8.61 -11.23
C ASP A 216 7.27 7.69 -10.02
N ALA A 217 6.39 6.70 -10.20
CA ALA A 217 6.05 5.74 -9.15
C ALA A 217 7.24 4.86 -8.72
N GLY A 218 8.28 4.74 -9.55
CA GLY A 218 9.53 4.09 -9.20
C GLY A 218 10.27 4.76 -8.03
N HIS A 219 10.03 6.06 -7.79
CA HIS A 219 10.58 6.73 -6.59
C HIS A 219 9.94 6.19 -5.32
N VAL A 220 8.64 5.86 -5.35
CA VAL A 220 7.95 5.23 -4.23
C VAL A 220 8.51 3.83 -3.99
N ALA A 221 8.74 3.05 -5.06
CA ALA A 221 9.33 1.71 -4.92
C ALA A 221 10.73 1.76 -4.26
N ARG A 222 11.58 2.72 -4.62
CA ARG A 222 12.88 2.93 -3.95
C ARG A 222 12.74 3.31 -2.48
N ALA A 223 11.74 4.11 -2.13
CA ALA A 223 11.45 4.46 -0.74
C ALA A 223 11.02 3.23 0.08
N ILE A 224 10.17 2.37 -0.46
CA ILE A 224 9.78 1.11 0.19
C ILE A 224 10.99 0.19 0.39
N LEU A 225 11.84 0.03 -0.62
CA LEU A 225 13.08 -0.74 -0.50
C LEU A 225 13.99 -0.18 0.61
N TYR A 226 14.13 1.15 0.68
CA TYR A 226 14.88 1.79 1.77
C TYR A 226 14.26 1.50 3.13
N MET A 227 12.95 1.70 3.30
CA MET A 227 12.27 1.41 4.57
C MET A 227 12.46 -0.04 5.00
N ASP A 228 12.44 -0.99 4.05
CA ASP A 228 12.60 -2.41 4.34
C ASP A 228 14.06 -2.86 4.50
N SER A 229 15.04 -2.10 3.99
CA SER A 229 16.47 -2.43 4.13
C SER A 229 17.00 -2.27 5.56
N LEU A 230 16.30 -1.52 6.41
CA LEU A 230 16.71 -1.32 7.80
C LEU A 230 16.49 -2.59 8.63
N PRO A 231 17.37 -2.88 9.60
CA PRO A 231 17.13 -3.96 10.55
C PRO A 231 15.85 -3.70 11.37
N LEU A 232 15.24 -4.75 11.95
CA LEU A 232 13.95 -4.61 12.66
C LEU A 232 14.05 -3.74 13.95
N GLU A 233 15.24 -3.53 14.46
CA GLU A 233 15.51 -2.61 15.59
C GLU A 233 15.36 -1.13 15.19
N ALA A 234 15.40 -0.83 13.88
CA ALA A 234 15.25 0.51 13.32
C ALA A 234 13.99 0.57 12.44
N ASN A 235 13.17 1.59 12.63
CA ASN A 235 11.93 1.77 11.87
C ASN A 235 11.79 3.19 11.33
N VAL A 236 11.46 3.31 10.05
CA VAL A 236 10.94 4.56 9.49
C VAL A 236 9.45 4.63 9.84
N GLN A 237 9.12 5.34 10.92
CA GLN A 237 7.74 5.41 11.41
C GLN A 237 6.82 6.14 10.43
N PHE A 238 7.27 7.28 9.86
CA PHE A 238 6.57 8.03 8.83
C PHE A 238 7.57 8.56 7.81
N MET A 239 7.20 8.45 6.53
CA MET A 239 7.96 9.02 5.42
C MET A 239 7.00 9.68 4.44
N THR A 240 7.30 10.91 4.02
CA THR A 240 6.56 11.58 2.94
C THR A 240 7.40 11.61 1.67
N VAL A 241 6.83 11.09 0.57
CA VAL A 241 7.44 11.12 -0.77
C VAL A 241 6.45 11.75 -1.73
N MET A 242 6.83 12.88 -2.33
CA MET A 242 5.92 13.67 -3.15
C MET A 242 6.65 14.36 -4.30
N ALA A 243 5.90 14.75 -5.35
CA ALA A 243 6.45 15.56 -6.42
C ALA A 243 6.89 16.93 -5.87
N THR A 244 8.14 17.32 -6.09
CA THR A 244 8.73 18.53 -5.47
C THR A 244 7.93 19.81 -5.71
N LYS A 245 7.31 19.93 -6.89
CA LYS A 245 6.56 21.14 -7.28
C LYS A 245 5.06 21.04 -7.06
N MET A 246 4.55 19.94 -6.47
CA MET A 246 3.13 19.84 -6.17
C MET A 246 2.75 20.74 -4.97
N PRO A 247 1.54 21.32 -4.94
CA PRO A 247 1.09 22.11 -3.80
C PRO A 247 0.81 21.19 -2.60
N TYR A 248 1.58 21.38 -1.53
CA TYR A 248 1.40 20.69 -0.24
C TYR A 248 1.77 21.65 0.91
N ILE A 249 3.05 22.00 1.04
CA ILE A 249 3.47 23.08 1.93
C ILE A 249 3.04 24.41 1.32
N GLY A 250 2.44 25.29 2.13
CA GLY A 250 1.88 26.55 1.65
C GLY A 250 0.53 26.39 0.91
N ARG A 251 -0.12 25.22 1.02
CA ARG A 251 -1.52 25.06 0.63
C ARG A 251 -2.40 25.64 1.75
N GLY A 252 -3.10 26.69 1.43
CA GLY A 252 -3.98 27.40 2.35
C GLY A 252 -4.41 28.70 1.77
#